data_4d97511e00cb35a0ec48f6eba060683e
#
_entry.id   4d97511e00cb35a0ec48f6eba060683e
#
_cell.length_a   1.000
_cell.length_b   1.000
_cell.length_c   1.000
_cell.angle_alpha   90.00
_cell.angle_beta   90.00
_cell.angle_gamma   90.00
#
_symmetry.space_group_name_H-M   'P 1'
#
loop_
_entity.id
_entity.type
_entity.pdbx_description
1 polymer ?
#
loop_
_entity_poly.entity_id
_entity_poly.type
_entity_poly.pdbx_seq_one_letter_code
_entity_poly.pdbx_strand_id
1 'polypeptide(L)'
;TENTELRLRFQRNRDRDGSRPIFFQSGAENNCFPGTRSLGSYNSTSTDNTNQWYCGEIKPRDVYLNDAPVTQGFPPLLGIPSTLRGQPAGALIYDTRAGLPFSGVERDLDLFTASFRWDIMGSGYSMVLNGGTRDEDRKTGADSDHSQVNIIGPDINGVRALATGSSAARDTYEDWSGELRIESPQDDRFRWMLGVYHFEWENRNYRIDFASPGGQTRPSQIFDIINTGYFGSVGFDFTDRLSATLEMRSATERKGQIDWTQVPNVPAGPTAAAVYDSSIRGNDEWKSTTPRATVDFKLNEDVTLFAIWAKGYKPGGFNGAVAITNGRPLDESFKQEESVNYELGMKSQLMDRRLTLNVSVFKMTIDDIQLTTPITNATTGAVTSISTNQGDGEIKGLEIESRFAATDDLTLGFTYALADTKFTNGIDDFQFQITSGGGIFNPANPTDPARNLNGRGNGSIVGNPFPLAAKHTASLTADYSRPVFGGGYRLYVNSDLSYTSKKNIQVHNTAYTGSALLMGARVGIETDNWRAGFYGRNLLDESSAVGATRWLHSYLFGIPATAGPAATLDPGLPSTAVAAYSLPRGIFGTLRRERQIGLELNYKF
;
A
#
# COMPACT_ATOMS: atom_id res chain seq x y z
N THR A 1 23.64 34.31 12.32
CA THR A 1 24.83 34.39 13.20
C THR A 1 25.60 33.10 13.09
N GLU A 2 26.90 33.09 13.43
CA GLU A 2 27.74 31.89 13.34
C GLU A 2 27.20 30.70 14.16
N ASN A 3 26.37 30.96 15.16
CA ASN A 3 25.87 29.96 16.10
C ASN A 3 24.38 29.59 15.91
N THR A 4 23.72 30.15 14.90
CA THR A 4 22.28 29.88 14.70
C THR A 4 21.96 29.70 13.23
N GLU A 5 21.15 28.72 12.92
CA GLU A 5 20.61 28.47 11.60
C GLU A 5 19.08 28.38 11.68
N LEU A 6 18.40 29.15 10.82
CA LEU A 6 16.96 29.07 10.64
C LEU A 6 16.67 28.72 9.17
N ARG A 7 15.93 27.66 8.95
CA ARG A 7 15.42 27.26 7.64
C ARG A 7 13.91 27.28 7.66
N LEU A 8 13.32 28.02 6.75
CA LEU A 8 11.88 28.04 6.53
C LEU A 8 11.60 27.57 5.10
N ARG A 9 10.62 26.69 4.95
CA ARG A 9 10.18 26.21 3.65
C ARG A 9 8.66 26.25 3.59
N PHE A 10 8.15 26.85 2.53
CA PHE A 10 6.77 26.75 2.12
C PHE A 10 6.70 26.05 0.77
N GLN A 11 5.75 25.14 0.63
CA GLN A 11 5.52 24.44 -0.61
C GLN A 11 4.02 24.35 -0.85
N ARG A 12 3.59 24.73 -2.06
CA ARG A 12 2.24 24.50 -2.54
C ARG A 12 2.29 23.60 -3.75
N ASN A 13 1.57 22.49 -3.72
CA ASN A 13 1.41 21.58 -4.84
C ASN A 13 -0.05 21.55 -5.26
N ARG A 14 -0.27 21.53 -6.57
CA ARG A 14 -1.57 21.27 -7.19
C ARG A 14 -1.37 20.18 -8.20
N ASP A 15 -1.94 19.03 -7.91
CA ASP A 15 -1.78 17.86 -8.74
C ASP A 15 -3.14 17.49 -9.35
N ARG A 16 -3.10 17.06 -10.60
CA ARG A 16 -4.24 16.52 -11.30
C ARG A 16 -3.80 15.32 -12.10
N ASP A 17 -4.11 14.15 -11.57
CA ASP A 17 -3.72 12.87 -12.13
C ASP A 17 -4.93 12.16 -12.74
N GLY A 18 -4.72 11.45 -13.84
CA GLY A 18 -5.74 10.62 -14.46
C GLY A 18 -6.05 9.36 -13.66
N SER A 19 -6.93 8.53 -14.20
CA SER A 19 -7.29 7.24 -13.62
C SER A 19 -6.08 6.35 -13.45
N ARG A 20 -6.07 5.57 -12.38
CA ARG A 20 -5.03 4.57 -12.15
C ARG A 20 -5.08 3.50 -13.24
N PRO A 21 -3.94 3.04 -13.76
CA PRO A 21 -3.88 1.97 -14.77
C PRO A 21 -4.08 0.60 -14.09
N ILE A 22 -5.31 0.34 -13.67
CA ILE A 22 -5.71 -0.91 -13.01
C ILE A 22 -6.49 -1.74 -14.02
N PHE A 23 -6.08 -3.00 -14.19
CA PHE A 23 -6.79 -3.97 -15.01
C PHE A 23 -7.50 -5.01 -14.14
N PHE A 24 -8.52 -5.63 -14.69
CA PHE A 24 -9.25 -6.72 -14.07
C PHE A 24 -8.90 -8.05 -14.71
N GLN A 25 -8.74 -9.10 -13.90
CA GLN A 25 -8.56 -10.48 -14.34
C GLN A 25 -9.55 -11.38 -13.62
N SER A 26 -10.30 -12.18 -14.40
CA SER A 26 -11.26 -13.13 -13.85
C SER A 26 -10.58 -14.31 -13.17
N GLY A 27 -11.12 -14.76 -12.04
CA GLY A 27 -10.70 -16.01 -11.40
C GLY A 27 -10.97 -17.26 -12.25
N ALA A 28 -11.87 -17.17 -13.24
CA ALA A 28 -12.20 -18.26 -14.16
C ALA A 28 -11.06 -18.60 -15.11
N GLU A 29 -10.17 -17.67 -15.40
CA GLU A 29 -9.13 -17.83 -16.43
C GLU A 29 -8.11 -18.93 -16.11
N ASN A 30 -7.82 -19.15 -14.85
CA ASN A 30 -6.93 -20.22 -14.39
C ASN A 30 -7.34 -20.71 -13.01
N ASN A 31 -8.43 -21.46 -12.93
CA ASN A 31 -8.96 -21.94 -11.66
C ASN A 31 -8.05 -23.01 -11.04
N CYS A 32 -7.61 -22.77 -9.79
CA CYS A 32 -6.80 -23.73 -9.03
C CYS A 32 -7.47 -25.08 -8.83
N PHE A 33 -8.80 -25.14 -8.83
CA PHE A 33 -9.57 -26.28 -8.39
C PHE A 33 -10.75 -26.54 -9.32
N PRO A 34 -10.49 -26.95 -10.58
CA PRO A 34 -11.56 -27.24 -11.53
C PRO A 34 -12.41 -28.42 -11.05
N GLY A 35 -13.72 -28.29 -11.14
CA GLY A 35 -14.68 -29.40 -10.91
C GLY A 35 -15.01 -29.72 -9.45
N THR A 36 -14.41 -29.09 -8.46
CA THR A 36 -14.55 -29.48 -7.04
C THR A 36 -15.24 -28.46 -6.15
N ARG A 37 -15.64 -27.30 -6.69
CA ARG A 37 -16.12 -26.19 -5.86
C ARG A 37 -17.41 -25.60 -6.36
N SER A 38 -18.32 -25.40 -5.42
CA SER A 38 -19.60 -24.76 -5.71
C SER A 38 -19.57 -23.28 -5.35
N LEU A 39 -20.35 -22.50 -6.13
CA LEU A 39 -20.73 -21.14 -5.78
C LEU A 39 -21.90 -21.10 -4.81
N GLY A 40 -22.41 -22.22 -4.41
CA GLY A 40 -23.52 -22.26 -3.51
C GLY A 40 -23.24 -21.49 -2.22
N SER A 41 -24.31 -21.19 -1.51
CA SER A 41 -24.23 -20.71 -0.14
C SER A 41 -23.16 -21.51 0.61
N TYR A 42 -22.57 -20.93 1.58
CA TYR A 42 -21.57 -21.49 2.49
C TYR A 42 -21.71 -22.97 2.87
N ASN A 43 -22.90 -23.52 2.80
CA ASN A 43 -23.22 -24.92 3.11
C ASN A 43 -23.66 -25.73 1.89
N SER A 44 -23.48 -25.22 0.68
CA SER A 44 -23.90 -25.96 -0.51
C SER A 44 -22.96 -27.14 -0.76
N THR A 45 -23.55 -28.30 -0.92
CA THR A 45 -22.90 -29.53 -1.41
C THR A 45 -22.88 -29.59 -2.95
N SER A 46 -23.29 -28.52 -3.63
CA SER A 46 -23.31 -28.44 -5.08
C SER A 46 -21.89 -28.60 -5.64
N THR A 47 -21.76 -29.43 -6.66
CA THR A 47 -20.52 -29.65 -7.40
C THR A 47 -20.31 -28.63 -8.53
N ASP A 48 -21.09 -27.56 -8.55
CA ASP A 48 -20.93 -26.51 -9.56
C ASP A 48 -19.55 -25.88 -9.50
N ASN A 49 -18.90 -25.81 -10.62
CA ASN A 49 -17.53 -25.36 -10.83
C ASN A 49 -17.35 -23.85 -10.70
N THR A 50 -17.99 -23.25 -9.75
CA THR A 50 -18.20 -21.81 -9.69
C THR A 50 -17.38 -21.10 -8.61
N ASN A 51 -16.81 -21.79 -7.66
CA ASN A 51 -15.82 -21.26 -6.71
C ASN A 51 -14.45 -21.21 -7.37
N GLN A 52 -14.25 -20.24 -8.22
CA GLN A 52 -13.06 -20.11 -9.02
C GLN A 52 -12.03 -19.26 -8.26
N TRP A 53 -10.87 -19.86 -8.04
CA TRP A 53 -9.73 -19.18 -7.47
C TRP A 53 -8.62 -19.16 -8.49
N TYR A 54 -8.21 -18.00 -8.93
CA TYR A 54 -7.09 -17.86 -9.85
C TYR A 54 -5.80 -18.35 -9.20
N CYS A 55 -5.08 -19.19 -9.89
CA CYS A 55 -3.74 -19.65 -9.54
C CYS A 55 -2.73 -19.27 -10.60
N GLY A 56 -1.51 -19.02 -10.15
CA GLY A 56 -0.39 -18.77 -11.06
C GLY A 56 -0.04 -17.31 -11.24
N GLU A 57 0.65 -17.03 -12.32
CA GLU A 57 1.13 -15.69 -12.64
C GLU A 57 0.01 -14.80 -13.15
N ILE A 58 -0.10 -13.62 -12.58
CA ILE A 58 -1.03 -12.58 -13.02
C ILE A 58 -0.46 -11.91 -14.25
N LYS A 59 -1.20 -11.99 -15.35
CA LYS A 59 -0.80 -11.42 -16.63
C LYS A 59 -1.46 -10.06 -16.83
N PRO A 60 -0.71 -9.05 -17.25
CA PRO A 60 -1.27 -7.77 -17.64
C PRO A 60 -2.38 -7.89 -18.68
N ARG A 61 -3.39 -7.05 -18.54
CA ARG A 61 -4.55 -6.96 -19.42
C ARG A 61 -4.78 -5.51 -19.80
N ASP A 62 -5.62 -5.30 -20.79
CA ASP A 62 -6.07 -3.96 -21.12
C ASP A 62 -6.81 -3.33 -19.94
N VAL A 63 -6.62 -2.02 -19.78
CA VAL A 63 -7.36 -1.23 -18.79
C VAL A 63 -8.67 -0.80 -19.41
N TYR A 64 -9.76 -1.18 -18.79
CA TYR A 64 -11.08 -0.73 -19.17
C TYR A 64 -11.59 0.29 -18.15
N LEU A 65 -12.24 1.31 -18.66
CA LEU A 65 -12.96 2.30 -17.87
C LEU A 65 -14.43 2.22 -18.27
N ASN A 66 -15.32 2.71 -17.43
CA ASN A 66 -16.76 2.76 -17.71
C ASN A 66 -17.09 3.74 -18.86
N ASP A 67 -16.70 3.40 -20.06
CA ASP A 67 -16.96 4.18 -21.28
C ASP A 67 -18.04 3.57 -22.18
N ALA A 68 -18.50 2.35 -21.87
CA ALA A 68 -19.57 1.70 -22.61
C ALA A 68 -20.92 2.41 -22.41
N PRO A 69 -21.77 2.50 -23.44
CA PRO A 69 -23.11 3.04 -23.29
C PRO A 69 -23.92 2.27 -22.23
N VAL A 70 -24.65 2.99 -21.39
CA VAL A 70 -25.47 2.45 -20.29
C VAL A 70 -26.47 1.38 -20.75
N THR A 71 -26.69 1.23 -22.03
CA THR A 71 -27.65 0.29 -22.62
C THR A 71 -27.02 -1.02 -23.11
N GLN A 72 -25.70 -1.16 -23.12
CA GLN A 72 -25.07 -2.39 -23.60
C GLN A 72 -25.11 -3.51 -22.54
N GLY A 73 -25.64 -4.65 -22.95
CA GLY A 73 -25.54 -5.91 -22.18
C GLY A 73 -26.67 -6.18 -21.17
N PHE A 74 -27.63 -5.26 -21.00
CA PHE A 74 -28.75 -5.47 -20.06
C PHE A 74 -30.10 -5.43 -20.78
N PRO A 75 -31.08 -6.27 -20.39
CA PRO A 75 -32.47 -6.10 -20.81
C PRO A 75 -32.92 -4.68 -20.42
N PRO A 76 -33.91 -4.11 -21.11
CA PRO A 76 -34.37 -2.76 -20.86
C PRO A 76 -34.70 -2.58 -19.38
N LEU A 77 -33.82 -1.89 -18.67
CA LEU A 77 -33.95 -1.65 -17.25
C LEU A 77 -35.00 -0.59 -17.06
N LEU A 78 -36.10 -1.04 -16.52
CA LEU A 78 -37.11 -0.18 -15.99
C LEU A 78 -36.47 0.70 -14.92
N GLY A 79 -36.37 1.99 -15.17
CA GLY A 79 -35.87 2.96 -14.18
C GLY A 79 -34.63 3.76 -14.53
N ILE A 80 -33.91 3.46 -15.62
CA ILE A 80 -32.87 4.38 -16.08
C ILE A 80 -33.54 5.65 -16.65
N PRO A 81 -33.24 6.85 -16.10
CA PRO A 81 -33.75 8.08 -16.70
C PRO A 81 -33.42 8.14 -18.19
N SER A 82 -34.38 8.51 -19.01
CA SER A 82 -34.20 8.56 -20.46
C SER A 82 -33.02 9.45 -20.89
N THR A 83 -32.69 10.44 -20.06
CA THR A 83 -31.55 11.35 -20.23
C THR A 83 -30.19 10.68 -20.07
N LEU A 84 -30.12 9.52 -19.40
CA LEU A 84 -28.87 8.78 -19.21
C LEU A 84 -28.72 7.61 -20.20
N ARG A 85 -29.78 7.26 -20.92
CA ARG A 85 -29.72 6.21 -21.94
C ARG A 85 -28.83 6.63 -23.10
N GLY A 86 -27.87 5.79 -23.45
CA GLY A 86 -26.95 6.06 -24.54
C GLY A 86 -25.81 7.04 -24.19
N GLN A 87 -25.75 7.55 -22.96
CA GLN A 87 -24.59 8.29 -22.50
C GLN A 87 -23.45 7.33 -22.14
N PRO A 88 -22.20 7.69 -22.41
CA PRO A 88 -21.06 6.95 -21.90
C PRO A 88 -21.13 6.90 -20.38
N ALA A 89 -20.82 5.77 -19.80
CA ALA A 89 -20.81 5.63 -18.34
C ALA A 89 -19.79 6.56 -17.68
N GLY A 90 -18.71 6.87 -18.37
CA GLY A 90 -17.77 7.91 -17.98
C GLY A 90 -18.42 9.27 -17.65
N ALA A 91 -19.54 9.59 -18.28
CA ALA A 91 -20.28 10.81 -17.98
C ALA A 91 -20.87 10.83 -16.54
N LEU A 92 -21.05 9.68 -15.91
CA LEU A 92 -21.50 9.58 -14.52
C LEU A 92 -20.34 9.68 -13.53
N ILE A 93 -19.15 9.22 -13.90
CA ILE A 93 -17.92 9.38 -13.12
C ILE A 93 -17.48 10.85 -13.10
N TYR A 94 -17.68 11.54 -14.19
CA TYR A 94 -17.34 12.96 -14.38
C TYR A 94 -18.45 13.92 -13.96
N ASP A 95 -19.35 13.48 -13.09
CA ASP A 95 -20.45 14.33 -12.67
C ASP A 95 -19.91 15.57 -11.94
N THR A 96 -20.21 16.74 -12.52
CA THR A 96 -19.83 18.04 -11.94
C THR A 96 -20.41 18.28 -10.54
N ARG A 97 -21.49 17.58 -10.17
CA ARG A 97 -22.05 17.58 -8.80
C ARG A 97 -21.05 17.07 -7.77
N ALA A 98 -20.19 16.14 -8.18
CA ALA A 98 -19.09 15.63 -7.35
C ALA A 98 -17.93 16.62 -7.23
N GLY A 99 -17.95 17.71 -7.99
CA GLY A 99 -16.84 18.64 -8.10
C GLY A 99 -15.61 18.04 -8.78
N LEU A 100 -15.79 16.90 -9.50
CA LEU A 100 -14.74 16.21 -10.24
C LEU A 100 -15.06 16.29 -11.73
N PRO A 101 -14.39 17.16 -12.49
CA PRO A 101 -14.60 17.26 -13.91
C PRO A 101 -13.88 16.16 -14.72
N PHE A 102 -13.24 15.20 -14.05
CA PHE A 102 -12.45 14.13 -14.68
C PHE A 102 -12.36 12.91 -13.74
N SER A 103 -12.06 11.74 -14.29
CA SER A 103 -11.68 10.57 -13.52
C SER A 103 -10.21 10.69 -13.10
N GLY A 104 -9.92 10.40 -11.83
CA GLY A 104 -8.58 10.49 -11.29
C GLY A 104 -8.54 11.17 -9.93
N VAL A 105 -7.46 11.88 -9.67
CA VAL A 105 -7.21 12.56 -8.40
C VAL A 105 -6.91 14.04 -8.67
N GLU A 106 -7.61 14.91 -7.96
CA GLU A 106 -7.26 16.32 -7.82
C GLU A 106 -6.82 16.56 -6.39
N ARG A 107 -5.65 17.16 -6.19
CA ARG A 107 -5.07 17.41 -4.88
C ARG A 107 -4.48 18.81 -4.81
N ASP A 108 -4.91 19.56 -3.82
CA ASP A 108 -4.27 20.80 -3.36
C ASP A 108 -3.57 20.51 -2.04
N LEU A 109 -2.28 20.79 -1.96
CA LEU A 109 -1.44 20.54 -0.78
C LEU A 109 -0.63 21.78 -0.46
N ASP A 110 -0.78 22.28 0.77
CA ASP A 110 0.05 23.30 1.38
C ASP A 110 0.90 22.67 2.50
N LEU A 111 2.20 22.87 2.44
CA LEU A 111 3.17 22.39 3.42
C LEU A 111 4.03 23.56 3.91
N PHE A 112 4.11 23.73 5.21
CA PHE A 112 5.05 24.62 5.84
C PHE A 112 5.96 23.85 6.79
N THR A 113 7.27 24.09 6.71
CA THR A 113 8.25 23.51 7.65
C THR A 113 9.21 24.57 8.14
N ALA A 114 9.58 24.45 9.41
CA ALA A 114 10.57 25.30 10.07
C ALA A 114 11.60 24.42 10.80
N SER A 115 12.87 24.75 10.66
CA SER A 115 13.97 24.14 11.39
C SER A 115 14.85 25.22 11.96
N PHE A 116 15.10 25.16 13.26
CA PHE A 116 16.00 26.06 13.95
C PHE A 116 17.06 25.25 14.68
N ARG A 117 18.33 25.58 14.43
CA ARG A 117 19.48 25.02 15.15
C ARG A 117 20.20 26.16 15.87
N TRP A 118 20.53 25.93 17.12
CA TRP A 118 21.34 26.82 17.93
C TRP A 118 22.50 26.05 18.56
N ASP A 119 23.71 26.42 18.18
CA ASP A 119 24.94 25.94 18.82
C ASP A 119 25.21 26.79 20.05
N ILE A 120 25.03 26.21 21.23
CA ILE A 120 24.94 26.93 22.50
C ILE A 120 26.32 27.52 22.85
N MET A 121 26.50 28.82 22.57
CA MET A 121 27.64 29.65 22.95
C MET A 121 29.03 29.03 22.74
N GLY A 122 29.23 28.21 21.67
CA GLY A 122 30.51 27.56 21.39
C GLY A 122 30.86 26.41 22.36
N SER A 123 29.89 25.95 23.15
CA SER A 123 30.07 24.84 24.09
C SER A 123 30.12 23.47 23.45
N GLY A 124 29.82 23.38 22.13
CA GLY A 124 29.65 22.12 21.40
C GLY A 124 28.27 21.47 21.60
N TYR A 125 27.45 21.95 22.55
CA TYR A 125 26.06 21.52 22.69
C TYR A 125 25.19 22.22 21.66
N SER A 126 24.20 21.52 21.14
CA SER A 126 23.23 22.11 20.23
C SER A 126 21.79 21.84 20.64
N MET A 127 20.94 22.81 20.36
CA MET A 127 19.49 22.68 20.46
C MET A 127 18.91 22.71 19.05
N VAL A 128 18.06 21.75 18.73
CA VAL A 128 17.37 21.66 17.46
C VAL A 128 15.87 21.69 17.70
N LEU A 129 15.18 22.59 17.00
CA LEU A 129 13.74 22.69 16.98
C LEU A 129 13.27 22.50 15.53
N ASN A 130 12.45 21.48 15.30
CA ASN A 130 11.81 21.22 14.02
C ASN A 130 10.30 21.28 14.18
N GLY A 131 9.61 21.79 13.17
CA GLY A 131 8.15 21.78 13.16
C GLY A 131 7.61 21.92 11.76
N GLY A 132 6.38 21.52 11.59
CA GLY A 132 5.70 21.64 10.31
C GLY A 132 4.21 21.46 10.42
N THR A 133 3.51 21.92 9.39
CA THR A 133 2.07 21.71 9.23
C THR A 133 1.76 21.39 7.77
N ARG A 134 0.75 20.55 7.58
CA ARG A 134 0.20 20.18 6.27
C ARG A 134 -1.30 20.42 6.28
N ASP A 135 -1.77 20.99 5.18
CA ASP A 135 -3.18 21.06 4.80
C ASP A 135 -3.33 20.46 3.40
N GLU A 136 -4.19 19.48 3.25
CA GLU A 136 -4.43 18.81 1.97
C GLU A 136 -5.93 18.61 1.73
N ASP A 137 -6.40 19.07 0.57
CA ASP A 137 -7.74 18.76 0.03
C ASP A 137 -7.57 17.86 -1.19
N ARG A 138 -8.08 16.64 -1.09
CA ARG A 138 -8.00 15.64 -2.14
C ARG A 138 -9.37 15.18 -2.57
N LYS A 139 -9.64 15.28 -3.87
CA LYS A 139 -10.83 14.73 -4.50
C LYS A 139 -10.43 13.56 -5.37
N THR A 140 -11.16 12.46 -5.26
CA THR A 140 -10.91 11.23 -6.02
C THR A 140 -12.18 10.80 -6.72
N GLY A 141 -12.08 10.61 -8.03
CA GLY A 141 -13.10 9.93 -8.84
C GLY A 141 -12.50 8.66 -9.42
N ALA A 142 -13.11 7.52 -9.20
CA ALA A 142 -12.59 6.25 -9.67
C ALA A 142 -13.69 5.33 -10.19
N ASP A 143 -13.33 4.56 -11.21
CA ASP A 143 -14.01 3.34 -11.57
C ASP A 143 -13.60 2.26 -10.58
N SER A 144 -14.58 1.70 -9.86
CA SER A 144 -14.33 0.72 -8.79
C SER A 144 -14.42 -0.72 -9.27
N ASP A 145 -14.99 -0.98 -10.43
CA ASP A 145 -15.13 -2.32 -10.98
C ASP A 145 -14.11 -2.63 -12.08
N HIS A 146 -13.41 -1.59 -12.57
CA HIS A 146 -12.38 -1.70 -13.61
C HIS A 146 -12.85 -2.45 -14.86
N SER A 147 -14.11 -2.27 -15.24
CA SER A 147 -14.76 -2.90 -16.39
C SER A 147 -15.44 -1.86 -17.28
N GLN A 148 -15.78 -2.26 -18.50
CA GLN A 148 -16.59 -1.43 -19.40
C GLN A 148 -18.07 -1.43 -19.06
N VAL A 149 -18.47 -2.22 -18.07
CA VAL A 149 -19.87 -2.48 -17.76
C VAL A 149 -20.33 -1.64 -16.58
N ASN A 150 -21.44 -0.93 -16.78
CA ASN A 150 -22.14 -0.29 -15.67
C ASN A 150 -22.93 -1.33 -14.88
N ILE A 151 -22.51 -1.58 -13.66
CA ILE A 151 -23.22 -2.45 -12.75
C ILE A 151 -24.44 -1.71 -12.20
N ILE A 152 -25.58 -2.39 -12.28
CA ILE A 152 -26.83 -1.88 -11.75
C ILE A 152 -27.04 -2.48 -10.37
N GLY A 153 -27.06 -1.60 -9.38
CA GLY A 153 -27.34 -1.98 -8.00
C GLY A 153 -28.78 -2.46 -7.78
N PRO A 154 -29.05 -3.06 -6.61
CA PRO A 154 -30.38 -3.48 -6.24
C PRO A 154 -31.35 -2.31 -6.22
N ASP A 155 -32.59 -2.59 -6.58
CA ASP A 155 -33.70 -1.66 -6.51
C ASP A 155 -33.91 -1.25 -5.05
N ILE A 156 -33.64 0.00 -4.72
CA ILE A 156 -34.03 0.60 -3.47
C ILE A 156 -35.31 1.37 -3.73
N ASN A 157 -36.44 0.84 -3.28
CA ASN A 157 -37.79 1.43 -3.45
C ASN A 157 -38.34 1.46 -4.89
N GLY A 158 -38.10 0.42 -5.70
CA GLY A 158 -38.66 0.33 -7.05
C GLY A 158 -37.90 1.16 -8.09
N VAL A 159 -36.83 1.85 -7.71
CA VAL A 159 -35.95 2.55 -8.61
C VAL A 159 -34.59 1.85 -8.57
N ARG A 160 -34.25 1.14 -9.64
CA ARG A 160 -32.90 0.59 -9.80
C ARG A 160 -31.93 1.75 -9.92
N ALA A 161 -31.21 2.02 -8.84
CA ALA A 161 -30.08 2.91 -8.90
C ALA A 161 -29.03 2.29 -9.83
N LEU A 162 -28.53 3.05 -10.79
CA LEU A 162 -27.30 2.73 -11.48
C LEU A 162 -26.19 2.75 -10.41
N ALA A 163 -25.90 1.58 -9.85
CA ALA A 163 -24.64 1.41 -9.19
C ALA A 163 -23.60 1.34 -10.32
N THR A 164 -23.25 2.49 -10.86
CA THR A 164 -22.00 2.60 -11.59
C THR A 164 -20.94 2.16 -10.60
N GLY A 165 -20.02 1.30 -10.99
CA GLY A 165 -18.87 0.95 -10.16
C GLY A 165 -18.00 2.18 -9.81
N SER A 166 -18.55 3.37 -9.99
CA SER A 166 -17.91 4.66 -9.77
C SER A 166 -17.98 5.04 -8.30
N SER A 167 -16.86 5.46 -7.78
CA SER A 167 -16.76 6.07 -6.45
C SER A 167 -16.23 7.50 -6.58
N ALA A 168 -16.81 8.39 -5.81
CA ALA A 168 -16.25 9.72 -5.62
C ALA A 168 -16.14 10.02 -4.13
N ALA A 169 -14.99 10.55 -3.75
CA ALA A 169 -14.70 10.92 -2.38
C ALA A 169 -13.93 12.24 -2.34
N ARG A 170 -14.09 12.95 -1.24
CA ARG A 170 -13.23 14.07 -0.85
C ARG A 170 -12.63 13.73 0.50
N ASP A 171 -11.32 13.85 0.59
CA ASP A 171 -10.57 13.71 1.83
C ASP A 171 -9.91 15.04 2.16
N THR A 172 -10.06 15.51 3.38
CA THR A 172 -9.24 16.60 3.90
C THR A 172 -8.29 16.07 4.97
N TYR A 173 -7.05 16.51 4.93
CA TYR A 173 -6.00 16.12 5.87
C TYR A 173 -5.40 17.38 6.47
N GLU A 174 -5.38 17.41 7.78
CA GLU A 174 -4.71 18.46 8.53
C GLU A 174 -3.73 17.80 9.50
N ASP A 175 -2.49 18.24 9.52
CA ASP A 175 -1.54 17.79 10.52
C ASP A 175 -0.56 18.88 10.92
N TRP A 176 -0.02 18.73 12.12
CA TRP A 176 1.12 19.45 12.59
C TRP A 176 2.04 18.55 13.41
N SER A 177 3.33 18.89 13.41
CA SER A 177 4.33 18.20 14.23
C SER A 177 5.32 19.18 14.81
N GLY A 178 5.86 18.84 15.96
CA GLY A 178 6.95 19.57 16.62
C GLY A 178 7.93 18.62 17.28
N GLU A 179 9.22 18.92 17.16
CA GLU A 179 10.31 18.21 17.80
C GLU A 179 11.27 19.20 18.43
N LEU A 180 11.62 18.96 19.67
CA LEU A 180 12.72 19.64 20.36
C LEU A 180 13.73 18.60 20.81
N ARG A 181 15.01 18.81 20.49
CA ARG A 181 16.09 17.95 20.99
C ARG A 181 17.31 18.77 21.39
N ILE A 182 18.05 18.23 22.34
CA ILE A 182 19.32 18.75 22.82
C ILE A 182 20.36 17.66 22.61
N GLU A 183 21.49 18.01 22.02
CA GLU A 183 22.60 17.12 21.65
C GLU A 183 23.88 17.58 22.37
N SER A 184 24.62 16.64 22.93
CA SER A 184 25.97 16.87 23.43
C SER A 184 26.97 17.07 22.25
N PRO A 185 28.21 17.52 22.52
CA PRO A 185 29.28 17.46 21.54
C PRO A 185 29.41 16.05 20.96
N GLN A 186 29.50 15.94 19.63
CA GLN A 186 29.52 14.64 18.93
C GLN A 186 30.94 14.07 18.78
N ASP A 187 31.97 14.87 19.04
CA ASP A 187 33.40 14.48 19.00
C ASP A 187 33.90 13.90 20.34
N ASP A 188 33.07 13.98 21.41
CA ASP A 188 33.43 13.45 22.70
C ASP A 188 33.26 11.93 22.78
N ARG A 189 34.07 11.28 23.66
CA ARG A 189 33.93 9.83 23.95
C ARG A 189 32.56 9.46 24.49
N PHE A 190 31.91 10.37 25.21
CA PHE A 190 30.57 10.23 25.73
C PHE A 190 29.65 11.21 25.02
N ARG A 191 28.68 10.66 24.29
CA ARG A 191 27.70 11.41 23.51
C ARG A 191 26.31 11.10 24.00
N TRP A 192 25.45 12.09 24.00
CA TRP A 192 24.06 11.88 24.31
C TRP A 192 23.16 12.84 23.55
N MET A 193 21.91 12.45 23.42
CA MET A 193 20.82 13.26 22.87
C MET A 193 19.58 12.97 23.67
N LEU A 194 18.76 14.00 23.94
CA LEU A 194 17.42 13.88 24.52
C LEU A 194 16.45 14.73 23.69
N GLY A 195 15.26 14.21 23.46
CA GLY A 195 14.26 14.92 22.69
C GLY A 195 12.84 14.54 23.04
N VAL A 196 11.94 15.42 22.61
CA VAL A 196 10.49 15.22 22.66
C VAL A 196 9.91 15.52 21.28
N TYR A 197 8.96 14.70 20.88
CA TYR A 197 8.22 14.81 19.64
C TYR A 197 6.73 14.80 19.92
N HIS A 198 6.00 15.65 19.21
CA HIS A 198 4.55 15.67 19.23
C HIS A 198 4.01 15.76 17.80
N PHE A 199 2.92 15.05 17.54
CA PHE A 199 2.25 15.00 16.23
C PHE A 199 0.75 14.88 16.43
N GLU A 200 -0.01 15.68 15.72
CA GLU A 200 -1.46 15.58 15.60
C GLU A 200 -1.84 15.50 14.12
N TRP A 201 -2.78 14.66 13.82
CA TRP A 201 -3.29 14.44 12.48
C TRP A 201 -4.79 14.17 12.51
N GLU A 202 -5.51 14.79 11.61
CA GLU A 202 -6.92 14.54 11.37
C GLU A 202 -7.16 14.30 9.87
N ASN A 203 -7.98 13.29 9.57
CA ASN A 203 -8.52 13.05 8.24
C ASN A 203 -10.04 13.05 8.32
N ARG A 204 -10.68 13.86 7.47
CA ARG A 204 -12.13 13.85 7.26
C ARG A 204 -12.42 13.31 5.87
N ASN A 205 -13.10 12.18 5.83
CA ASN A 205 -13.54 11.54 4.62
C ASN A 205 -15.01 11.88 4.33
N TYR A 206 -15.27 12.36 3.13
CA TYR A 206 -16.60 12.65 2.61
C TYR A 206 -16.84 11.77 1.40
N ARG A 207 -17.99 11.12 1.36
CA ARG A 207 -18.47 10.40 0.16
C ARG A 207 -19.51 11.21 -0.55
N ILE A 208 -19.55 11.06 -1.87
CA ILE A 208 -20.58 11.64 -2.70
C ILE A 208 -21.63 10.56 -2.96
N ASP A 209 -22.83 10.84 -2.50
CA ASP A 209 -23.97 9.95 -2.69
C ASP A 209 -24.68 10.34 -4.00
N PHE A 210 -24.41 9.58 -5.05
CA PHE A 210 -25.03 9.79 -6.36
C PHE A 210 -26.52 9.41 -6.38
N ALA A 211 -26.97 8.60 -5.42
CA ALA A 211 -28.38 8.21 -5.32
C ALA A 211 -29.25 9.30 -4.69
N SER A 212 -28.65 10.26 -3.99
CA SER A 212 -29.37 11.38 -3.39
C SER A 212 -29.64 12.48 -4.40
N PRO A 213 -30.81 13.14 -4.33
CA PRO A 213 -31.11 14.30 -5.17
C PRO A 213 -30.04 15.37 -5.04
N GLY A 214 -29.40 15.73 -6.17
CA GLY A 214 -28.36 16.73 -6.20
C GLY A 214 -26.95 16.26 -5.84
N GLY A 215 -26.73 14.95 -5.63
CA GLY A 215 -25.38 14.40 -5.36
C GLY A 215 -24.79 14.96 -4.06
N GLN A 216 -25.48 14.78 -2.95
CA GLN A 216 -25.04 15.37 -1.69
C GLN A 216 -23.72 14.75 -1.20
N THR A 217 -22.77 15.60 -0.87
CA THR A 217 -21.57 15.21 -0.14
C THR A 217 -21.95 14.95 1.32
N ARG A 218 -21.67 13.75 1.81
CA ARG A 218 -21.92 13.38 3.20
C ARG A 218 -20.64 13.02 3.93
N PRO A 219 -20.51 13.36 5.21
CA PRO A 219 -19.46 12.79 6.05
C PRO A 219 -19.53 11.27 6.03
N SER A 220 -18.39 10.61 5.97
CA SER A 220 -18.30 9.16 6.06
C SER A 220 -17.56 8.75 7.31
N GLN A 221 -16.35 9.30 7.49
CA GLN A 221 -15.50 8.98 8.62
C GLN A 221 -14.65 10.18 9.00
N ILE A 222 -14.34 10.30 10.28
CA ILE A 222 -13.24 11.13 10.78
C ILE A 222 -12.29 10.20 11.52
N PHE A 223 -11.00 10.36 11.24
CA PHE A 223 -9.91 9.72 11.96
C PHE A 223 -9.03 10.80 12.56
N ASP A 224 -8.63 10.62 13.81
CA ASP A 224 -7.63 11.43 14.45
C ASP A 224 -6.51 10.58 15.06
N ILE A 225 -5.30 11.13 15.07
CA ILE A 225 -4.12 10.53 15.69
C ILE A 225 -3.39 11.62 16.46
N ILE A 226 -3.08 11.34 17.73
CA ILE A 226 -2.18 12.16 18.54
C ILE A 226 -1.05 11.26 19.00
N ASN A 227 0.19 11.60 18.67
CA ASN A 227 1.37 10.87 19.07
C ASN A 227 2.33 11.78 19.85
N THR A 228 2.68 11.38 21.07
CA THR A 228 3.70 12.06 21.87
C THR A 228 4.78 11.07 22.25
N GLY A 229 6.03 11.39 21.94
CA GLY A 229 7.18 10.54 22.19
C GLY A 229 8.32 11.27 22.84
N TYR A 230 8.93 10.63 23.83
CA TYR A 230 10.19 11.04 24.44
C TYR A 230 11.27 10.08 23.95
N PHE A 231 12.40 10.62 23.53
CA PHE A 231 13.47 9.78 23.00
C PHE A 231 14.83 10.28 23.42
N GLY A 232 15.80 9.40 23.38
CA GLY A 232 17.17 9.74 23.67
C GLY A 232 18.13 8.66 23.24
N SER A 233 19.39 9.04 23.21
CA SER A 233 20.50 8.16 22.93
C SER A 233 21.68 8.43 23.83
N VAL A 234 22.47 7.39 24.08
CA VAL A 234 23.77 7.45 24.76
C VAL A 234 24.78 6.66 23.94
N GLY A 235 25.83 7.31 23.49
CA GLY A 235 26.96 6.71 22.80
C GLY A 235 28.23 6.78 23.64
N PHE A 236 29.02 5.72 23.61
CA PHE A 236 30.29 5.67 24.33
C PHE A 236 31.37 4.95 23.53
N ASP A 237 32.54 5.59 23.42
CA ASP A 237 33.73 4.99 22.81
C ASP A 237 34.59 4.32 23.91
N PHE A 238 34.51 2.98 24.01
CA PHE A 238 35.29 2.20 24.97
C PHE A 238 36.77 2.28 24.65
N THR A 239 37.08 2.23 23.35
CA THR A 239 38.42 2.39 22.80
C THR A 239 38.32 3.17 21.47
N ASP A 240 39.46 3.50 20.85
CA ASP A 240 39.47 4.11 19.50
C ASP A 240 38.85 3.21 18.42
N ARG A 241 38.64 1.92 18.74
CA ARG A 241 38.08 0.92 17.82
C ARG A 241 36.72 0.39 18.19
N LEU A 242 36.33 0.47 19.45
CA LEU A 242 35.09 -0.10 19.95
C LEU A 242 34.18 0.99 20.49
N SER A 243 33.02 1.14 19.92
CA SER A 243 31.97 2.02 20.39
C SER A 243 30.64 1.29 20.52
N ALA A 244 29.76 1.78 21.39
CA ALA A 244 28.39 1.32 21.49
C ALA A 244 27.45 2.51 21.65
N THR A 245 26.24 2.36 21.09
CA THR A 245 25.16 3.33 21.22
C THR A 245 23.89 2.62 21.69
N LEU A 246 23.25 3.16 22.70
CA LEU A 246 21.92 2.76 23.16
C LEU A 246 20.95 3.90 22.85
N GLU A 247 19.85 3.57 22.19
CA GLU A 247 18.77 4.49 21.84
C GLU A 247 17.47 3.97 22.42
N MET A 248 16.59 4.85 22.81
CA MET A 248 15.26 4.49 23.30
C MET A 248 14.25 5.57 22.95
N ARG A 249 13.07 5.15 22.52
CA ARG A 249 11.88 6.00 22.41
C ARG A 249 10.75 5.39 23.23
N SER A 250 10.10 6.18 24.05
CA SER A 250 8.83 5.87 24.70
C SER A 250 7.76 6.78 24.12
N ALA A 251 6.72 6.20 23.56
CA ALA A 251 5.67 6.96 22.90
C ALA A 251 4.29 6.49 23.33
N THR A 252 3.38 7.44 23.34
CA THR A 252 1.94 7.22 23.50
C THR A 252 1.26 7.71 22.23
N GLU A 253 0.47 6.81 21.61
CA GLU A 253 -0.33 7.12 20.45
C GLU A 253 -1.81 6.90 20.75
N ARG A 254 -2.60 7.97 20.69
CA ARG A 254 -4.05 7.91 20.76
C ARG A 254 -4.64 7.98 19.36
N LYS A 255 -5.60 7.12 19.07
CA LYS A 255 -6.38 7.16 17.85
C LYS A 255 -7.85 7.31 18.16
N GLY A 256 -8.55 8.13 17.39
CA GLY A 256 -9.99 8.25 17.39
C GLY A 256 -10.60 7.91 16.04
N GLN A 257 -11.80 7.39 16.06
CA GLN A 257 -12.61 7.15 14.86
C GLN A 257 -14.07 7.47 15.13
N ILE A 258 -14.65 8.27 14.24
CA ILE A 258 -16.09 8.55 14.20
C ILE A 258 -16.61 8.11 12.83
N ASP A 259 -17.65 7.28 12.82
CA ASP A 259 -18.32 6.85 11.60
C ASP A 259 -19.70 7.48 11.50
N TRP A 260 -20.10 7.87 10.29
CA TRP A 260 -21.47 8.23 9.95
C TRP A 260 -22.16 7.07 9.24
N THR A 261 -23.22 6.57 9.83
CA THR A 261 -24.03 5.49 9.27
C THR A 261 -25.42 5.99 8.93
N GLN A 262 -26.02 5.44 7.85
CA GLN A 262 -27.40 5.75 7.52
C GLN A 262 -28.32 5.26 8.63
N VAL A 263 -29.24 6.13 9.08
CA VAL A 263 -30.24 5.77 10.08
C VAL A 263 -31.19 4.74 9.47
N PRO A 264 -31.33 3.55 10.09
CA PRO A 264 -32.26 2.53 9.61
C PRO A 264 -33.72 3.04 9.58
N ASN A 265 -34.46 2.62 8.58
CA ASN A 265 -35.90 2.93 8.42
C ASN A 265 -36.25 4.41 8.13
N VAL A 266 -35.30 5.25 7.82
CA VAL A 266 -35.58 6.53 7.17
C VAL A 266 -35.36 6.32 5.67
N PRO A 267 -36.46 6.14 4.89
CA PRO A 267 -36.30 5.87 3.46
C PRO A 267 -35.65 7.07 2.75
N ALA A 268 -34.56 6.83 2.04
CA ALA A 268 -34.13 7.73 1.02
C ALA A 268 -35.10 7.61 -0.16
N GLY A 269 -36.02 8.54 -0.27
CA GLY A 269 -36.89 8.62 -1.43
C GLY A 269 -36.27 9.46 -2.54
N PRO A 270 -36.85 9.46 -3.75
CA PRO A 270 -36.39 10.31 -4.84
C PRO A 270 -36.44 11.81 -4.52
N THR A 271 -37.11 12.17 -3.42
CA THR A 271 -37.29 13.56 -2.96
C THR A 271 -36.74 13.81 -1.53
N ALA A 272 -36.34 12.77 -0.79
CA ALA A 272 -35.84 12.90 0.57
C ALA A 272 -34.40 12.44 0.67
N ALA A 273 -33.53 13.26 1.27
CA ALA A 273 -32.16 12.89 1.55
C ALA A 273 -32.11 11.80 2.63
N ALA A 274 -31.16 10.87 2.50
CA ALA A 274 -30.88 9.91 3.56
C ALA A 274 -30.40 10.65 4.82
N VAL A 275 -30.88 10.23 5.99
CA VAL A 275 -30.43 10.76 7.27
C VAL A 275 -29.29 9.90 7.77
N TYR A 276 -28.20 10.55 8.19
CA TYR A 276 -27.01 9.91 8.74
C TYR A 276 -26.82 10.36 10.19
N ASP A 277 -26.41 9.42 11.01
CA ASP A 277 -26.04 9.67 12.40
C ASP A 277 -24.58 9.29 12.62
N SER A 278 -23.91 10.02 13.50
CA SER A 278 -22.51 9.78 13.86
C SER A 278 -22.42 8.92 15.12
N SER A 279 -21.44 8.04 15.17
CA SER A 279 -21.11 7.30 16.38
C SER A 279 -19.60 7.17 16.52
N ILE A 280 -19.12 7.31 17.74
CA ILE A 280 -17.72 7.02 18.07
C ILE A 280 -17.54 5.51 17.97
N ARG A 281 -16.60 5.06 17.15
CA ARG A 281 -16.28 3.64 16.95
C ARG A 281 -14.99 3.24 17.64
N GLY A 282 -14.13 4.19 17.96
CA GLY A 282 -12.91 3.92 18.66
C GLY A 282 -12.33 5.19 19.26
N ASN A 283 -11.78 5.06 20.43
CA ASN A 283 -10.91 6.04 21.06
C ASN A 283 -10.05 5.26 22.04
N ASP A 284 -8.82 4.93 21.64
CA ASP A 284 -7.93 4.10 22.44
C ASP A 284 -6.50 4.61 22.34
N GLU A 285 -5.67 4.15 23.25
CA GLU A 285 -4.30 4.58 23.44
C GLU A 285 -3.34 3.39 23.44
N TRP A 286 -2.31 3.47 22.60
CA TRP A 286 -1.22 2.48 22.54
C TRP A 286 0.06 3.10 23.07
N LYS A 287 0.72 2.35 23.97
CA LYS A 287 2.02 2.72 24.52
C LYS A 287 3.09 1.81 23.98
N SER A 288 4.21 2.40 23.60
CA SER A 288 5.36 1.66 23.11
C SER A 288 6.66 2.11 23.75
N THR A 289 7.59 1.17 23.87
CA THR A 289 8.99 1.45 24.19
C THR A 289 9.84 0.67 23.20
N THR A 290 10.62 1.39 22.39
CA THR A 290 11.40 0.85 21.28
C THR A 290 12.90 1.11 21.51
N PRO A 291 13.59 0.21 22.24
CA PRO A 291 15.03 0.29 22.40
C PRO A 291 15.75 -0.18 21.14
N ARG A 292 16.95 0.39 20.93
CA ARG A 292 17.94 -0.08 19.95
C ARG A 292 19.32 -0.03 20.57
N ALA A 293 20.08 -1.08 20.38
CA ALA A 293 21.49 -1.16 20.78
C ALA A 293 22.34 -1.44 19.54
N THR A 294 23.39 -0.65 19.35
CA THR A 294 24.36 -0.79 18.27
C THR A 294 25.75 -0.90 18.87
N VAL A 295 26.54 -1.83 18.36
CA VAL A 295 27.97 -1.96 18.68
C VAL A 295 28.74 -1.89 17.39
N ASP A 296 29.73 -1.00 17.32
CA ASP A 296 30.62 -0.83 16.18
C ASP A 296 32.05 -1.20 16.59
N PHE A 297 32.72 -1.97 15.73
CA PHE A 297 34.11 -2.35 15.91
C PHE A 297 34.93 -2.04 14.65
N LYS A 298 35.82 -1.05 14.73
CA LYS A 298 36.78 -0.71 13.67
C LYS A 298 37.88 -1.77 13.63
N LEU A 299 37.77 -2.70 12.68
CA LEU A 299 38.78 -3.73 12.47
C LEU A 299 40.13 -3.07 12.06
N ASN A 300 40.05 -2.08 11.16
CA ASN A 300 41.11 -1.18 10.75
C ASN A 300 40.50 0.15 10.26
N GLU A 301 41.26 1.03 9.63
CA GLU A 301 40.78 2.33 9.13
C GLU A 301 39.76 2.21 8.01
N ASP A 302 39.76 1.09 7.28
CA ASP A 302 38.93 0.86 6.10
C ASP A 302 37.74 -0.09 6.35
N VAL A 303 37.71 -0.78 7.50
CA VAL A 303 36.69 -1.81 7.78
C VAL A 303 36.09 -1.64 9.17
N THR A 304 34.76 -1.47 9.23
CA THR A 304 33.98 -1.46 10.47
C THR A 304 32.99 -2.62 10.45
N LEU A 305 32.99 -3.42 11.51
CA LEU A 305 31.98 -4.43 11.79
C LEU A 305 30.94 -3.81 12.71
N PHE A 306 29.68 -4.19 12.57
CA PHE A 306 28.62 -3.73 13.46
C PHE A 306 27.65 -4.84 13.82
N ALA A 307 27.02 -4.68 14.98
CA ALA A 307 25.92 -5.49 15.44
C ALA A 307 24.78 -4.59 15.92
N ILE A 308 23.55 -4.92 15.55
CA ILE A 308 22.35 -4.19 15.93
C ILE A 308 21.35 -5.15 16.54
N TRP A 309 20.75 -4.74 17.65
CA TRP A 309 19.50 -5.26 18.18
C TRP A 309 18.51 -4.10 18.28
N ALA A 310 17.29 -4.31 17.78
CA ALA A 310 16.27 -3.28 17.81
C ALA A 310 14.87 -3.88 18.00
N LYS A 311 14.03 -3.19 18.77
CA LYS A 311 12.60 -3.47 18.89
C LYS A 311 11.81 -2.43 18.10
N GLY A 312 10.88 -2.90 17.26
CA GLY A 312 9.95 -2.07 16.49
C GLY A 312 8.51 -2.26 16.96
N TYR A 313 7.65 -1.34 16.56
CA TYR A 313 6.27 -1.29 17.02
C TYR A 313 5.38 -0.62 15.97
N LYS A 314 4.17 -1.16 15.78
CA LYS A 314 3.10 -0.57 14.99
C LYS A 314 1.83 -0.56 15.82
N PRO A 315 1.20 0.60 16.10
CA PRO A 315 0.03 0.68 16.95
C PRO A 315 -1.15 -0.08 16.37
N GLY A 316 -2.09 -0.48 17.22
CA GLY A 316 -3.37 -1.01 16.82
C GLY A 316 -4.26 0.05 16.15
N GLY A 317 -5.51 -0.30 15.93
CA GLY A 317 -6.47 0.58 15.28
C GLY A 317 -7.87 0.00 15.28
N PHE A 318 -8.74 0.62 14.47
CA PHE A 318 -10.16 0.30 14.42
C PHE A 318 -10.60 -0.07 13.01
N ASN A 319 -11.56 -1.00 12.91
CA ASN A 319 -12.31 -1.31 11.71
C ASN A 319 -13.69 -0.63 11.70
N GLY A 320 -14.12 -0.12 12.84
CA GLY A 320 -15.34 0.65 13.00
C GLY A 320 -16.60 -0.11 12.60
N ALA A 321 -17.55 0.61 12.02
CA ALA A 321 -18.86 0.07 11.64
C ALA A 321 -18.77 -1.11 10.65
N VAL A 322 -17.71 -1.19 9.86
CA VAL A 322 -17.54 -2.27 8.86
C VAL A 322 -17.48 -3.64 9.51
N ALA A 323 -16.76 -3.79 10.60
CA ALA A 323 -16.68 -5.06 11.32
C ALA A 323 -18.04 -5.45 11.93
N ILE A 324 -18.71 -4.51 12.59
CA ILE A 324 -20.01 -4.74 13.26
C ILE A 324 -21.09 -5.12 12.25
N THR A 325 -21.23 -4.34 11.18
CA THR A 325 -22.29 -4.56 10.18
C THR A 325 -22.10 -5.86 9.40
N ASN A 326 -20.88 -6.40 9.40
CA ASN A 326 -20.58 -7.69 8.76
C ASN A 326 -20.50 -8.86 9.74
N GLY A 327 -21.04 -8.70 10.95
CA GLY A 327 -21.15 -9.78 11.92
C GLY A 327 -19.83 -10.16 12.63
N ARG A 328 -18.85 -9.24 12.61
CA ARG A 328 -17.53 -9.41 13.25
C ARG A 328 -17.28 -8.37 14.35
N PRO A 329 -18.16 -8.27 15.37
CA PRO A 329 -18.02 -7.23 16.42
C PRO A 329 -16.70 -7.37 17.23
N LEU A 330 -16.13 -8.55 17.32
CA LEU A 330 -14.84 -8.76 18.00
C LEU A 330 -13.64 -8.21 17.23
N ASP A 331 -13.81 -7.95 15.94
CA ASP A 331 -12.81 -7.35 15.06
C ASP A 331 -13.04 -5.84 14.87
N GLU A 332 -13.85 -5.19 15.71
CA GLU A 332 -14.03 -3.73 15.67
C GLU A 332 -12.71 -2.98 15.88
N SER A 333 -11.81 -3.57 16.65
CA SER A 333 -10.43 -3.10 16.83
C SER A 333 -9.43 -4.23 16.60
N PHE A 334 -8.18 -3.86 16.33
CA PHE A 334 -7.06 -4.79 16.22
C PHE A 334 -5.89 -4.31 17.08
N LYS A 335 -5.08 -5.27 17.53
CA LYS A 335 -3.97 -5.04 18.45
C LYS A 335 -2.76 -4.44 17.76
N GLN A 336 -1.81 -3.96 18.56
CA GLN A 336 -0.48 -3.58 18.10
C GLN A 336 0.29 -4.78 17.53
N GLU A 337 1.20 -4.48 16.60
CA GLU A 337 2.19 -5.40 16.05
C GLU A 337 3.56 -5.03 16.61
N GLU A 338 4.36 -6.02 16.99
CA GLU A 338 5.71 -5.82 17.52
C GLU A 338 6.73 -6.57 16.67
N SER A 339 7.94 -6.03 16.57
CA SER A 339 9.04 -6.69 15.87
C SER A 339 10.34 -6.60 16.65
N VAL A 340 11.18 -7.62 16.50
CA VAL A 340 12.55 -7.64 17.03
C VAL A 340 13.50 -7.99 15.91
N ASN A 341 14.50 -7.12 15.69
CA ASN A 341 15.53 -7.30 14.68
C ASN A 341 16.90 -7.56 15.31
N TYR A 342 17.63 -8.51 14.74
CA TYR A 342 19.04 -8.77 14.98
C TYR A 342 19.78 -8.66 13.66
N GLU A 343 20.84 -7.87 13.62
CA GLU A 343 21.63 -7.64 12.42
C GLU A 343 23.12 -7.65 12.74
N LEU A 344 23.88 -8.27 11.85
CA LEU A 344 25.34 -8.23 11.86
C LEU A 344 25.81 -7.79 10.50
N GLY A 345 26.78 -6.88 10.45
CA GLY A 345 27.25 -6.40 9.17
C GLY A 345 28.66 -5.84 9.20
N MET A 346 29.10 -5.49 7.98
CA MET A 346 30.39 -4.89 7.69
C MET A 346 30.18 -3.69 6.76
N LYS A 347 30.84 -2.59 7.07
CA LYS A 347 31.03 -1.43 6.17
C LYS A 347 32.50 -1.31 5.84
N SER A 348 32.84 -1.16 4.56
CA SER A 348 34.25 -1.11 4.14
C SER A 348 34.49 -0.18 2.97
N GLN A 349 35.71 0.37 2.96
CA GLN A 349 36.31 1.13 1.85
C GLN A 349 37.63 0.45 1.46
N LEU A 350 37.62 -0.29 0.37
CA LEU A 350 38.71 -1.15 -0.07
C LEU A 350 39.38 -0.57 -1.32
N MET A 351 40.56 -1.12 -1.69
CA MET A 351 41.30 -0.78 -2.93
C MET A 351 41.60 0.72 -3.03
N ASP A 352 42.24 1.27 -2.00
CA ASP A 352 42.55 2.71 -1.90
C ASP A 352 41.25 3.58 -2.03
N ARG A 353 40.16 3.16 -1.37
CA ARG A 353 38.82 3.78 -1.37
C ARG A 353 38.10 3.77 -2.71
N ARG A 354 38.60 2.99 -3.69
CA ARG A 354 37.91 2.81 -4.98
C ARG A 354 36.69 1.88 -4.87
N LEU A 355 36.63 1.00 -3.88
CA LEU A 355 35.52 0.08 -3.65
C LEU A 355 34.91 0.32 -2.26
N THR A 356 33.70 0.81 -2.22
CA THR A 356 32.84 0.71 -1.04
C THR A 356 32.08 -0.60 -1.12
N LEU A 357 32.14 -1.42 -0.06
CA LEU A 357 31.40 -2.68 0.04
C LEU A 357 30.79 -2.79 1.44
N ASN A 358 29.47 -2.82 1.50
CA ASN A 358 28.68 -3.03 2.71
C ASN A 358 27.94 -4.35 2.58
N VAL A 359 27.96 -5.15 3.65
CA VAL A 359 27.25 -6.44 3.70
C VAL A 359 26.61 -6.57 5.06
N SER A 360 25.34 -6.94 5.11
CA SER A 360 24.68 -7.30 6.37
C SER A 360 23.83 -8.57 6.23
N VAL A 361 23.69 -9.28 7.34
CA VAL A 361 22.76 -10.37 7.51
C VAL A 361 21.85 -10.06 8.69
N PHE A 362 20.57 -10.36 8.54
CA PHE A 362 19.62 -10.04 9.59
C PHE A 362 18.56 -11.14 9.80
N LYS A 363 17.99 -11.13 10.99
CA LYS A 363 16.80 -11.90 11.35
C LYS A 363 15.84 -11.00 12.11
N MET A 364 14.61 -10.89 11.59
CA MET A 364 13.51 -10.19 12.24
C MET A 364 12.40 -11.19 12.60
N THR A 365 11.85 -11.08 13.79
CA THR A 365 10.59 -11.72 14.19
C THR A 365 9.52 -10.65 14.32
N ILE A 366 8.30 -11.00 13.95
CA ILE A 366 7.15 -10.10 14.02
C ILE A 366 6.02 -10.85 14.68
N ASP A 367 5.49 -10.29 15.74
CA ASP A 367 4.36 -10.82 16.51
C ASP A 367 3.11 -10.00 16.18
N ASP A 368 1.94 -10.67 16.13
CA ASP A 368 0.64 -10.05 15.85
C ASP A 368 0.61 -9.25 14.55
N ILE A 369 1.10 -9.80 13.45
CA ILE A 369 1.17 -9.14 12.12
C ILE A 369 -0.19 -8.59 11.72
N GLN A 370 -0.25 -7.29 11.45
CA GLN A 370 -1.45 -6.60 10.98
C GLN A 370 -1.56 -6.71 9.47
N LEU A 371 -2.60 -7.39 9.00
CA LEU A 371 -2.91 -7.51 7.59
C LEU A 371 -4.37 -7.16 7.31
N THR A 372 -4.62 -6.61 6.14
CA THR A 372 -5.98 -6.44 5.64
C THR A 372 -6.46 -7.76 5.05
N THR A 373 -7.56 -8.27 5.58
CA THR A 373 -8.17 -9.52 5.13
C THR A 373 -9.59 -9.25 4.64
N PRO A 374 -10.01 -9.85 3.53
CA PRO A 374 -11.41 -9.85 3.13
C PRO A 374 -12.21 -10.74 4.11
N ILE A 375 -13.40 -10.27 4.46
CA ILE A 375 -14.38 -11.00 5.26
C ILE A 375 -15.69 -11.09 4.53
N THR A 376 -16.46 -12.13 4.85
CA THR A 376 -17.79 -12.33 4.27
C THR A 376 -18.85 -12.20 5.34
N ASN A 377 -19.87 -11.40 5.09
CA ASN A 377 -21.06 -11.33 5.92
C ASN A 377 -21.86 -12.64 5.79
N ALA A 378 -22.00 -13.37 6.89
CA ALA A 378 -22.64 -14.69 6.88
C ALA A 378 -24.14 -14.64 6.52
N THR A 379 -24.79 -13.49 6.68
CA THR A 379 -26.22 -13.31 6.42
C THR A 379 -26.51 -12.83 5.00
N THR A 380 -25.72 -11.87 4.53
CA THR A 380 -25.97 -11.21 3.24
C THR A 380 -25.07 -11.74 2.12
N GLY A 381 -23.99 -12.45 2.45
CA GLY A 381 -22.98 -12.87 1.51
C GLY A 381 -22.06 -11.72 1.03
N ALA A 382 -22.26 -10.50 1.49
CA ALA A 382 -21.43 -9.36 1.10
C ALA A 382 -19.98 -9.54 1.57
N VAL A 383 -19.04 -9.19 0.72
CA VAL A 383 -17.61 -9.20 1.04
C VAL A 383 -17.11 -7.78 1.28
N THR A 384 -16.36 -7.61 2.32
CA THR A 384 -15.62 -6.39 2.64
C THR A 384 -14.23 -6.75 3.15
N SER A 385 -13.44 -5.79 3.56
CA SER A 385 -12.12 -6.03 4.16
C SER A 385 -12.01 -5.31 5.50
N ILE A 386 -11.30 -5.95 6.41
CA ILE A 386 -10.94 -5.42 7.72
C ILE A 386 -9.44 -5.65 7.97
N SER A 387 -8.86 -4.89 8.88
CA SER A 387 -7.52 -5.14 9.40
C SER A 387 -7.60 -6.05 10.62
N THR A 388 -6.80 -7.10 10.64
CA THR A 388 -6.74 -8.05 11.76
C THR A 388 -5.29 -8.42 12.06
N ASN A 389 -5.03 -8.93 13.27
CA ASN A 389 -3.77 -9.56 13.59
C ASN A 389 -3.81 -11.01 13.10
N GLN A 390 -3.11 -11.32 12.01
CA GLN A 390 -3.23 -12.62 11.32
C GLN A 390 -2.24 -13.69 11.78
N GLY A 391 -1.42 -13.39 12.76
CA GLY A 391 -0.43 -14.31 13.31
C GLY A 391 0.96 -13.71 13.38
N ASP A 392 1.95 -14.58 13.46
CA ASP A 392 3.34 -14.20 13.66
C ASP A 392 4.18 -14.58 12.45
N GLY A 393 5.35 -13.97 12.31
CA GLY A 393 6.24 -14.30 11.22
C GLY A 393 7.71 -14.01 11.47
N GLU A 394 8.54 -14.48 10.54
CA GLU A 394 9.96 -14.16 10.54
C GLU A 394 10.44 -13.75 9.15
N ILE A 395 11.47 -12.94 9.15
CA ILE A 395 12.22 -12.55 7.96
C ILE A 395 13.69 -12.85 8.22
N LYS A 396 14.34 -13.53 7.29
CA LYS A 396 15.80 -13.70 7.28
C LYS A 396 16.34 -13.08 6.01
N GLY A 397 17.41 -12.31 6.12
CA GLY A 397 17.91 -11.59 4.98
C GLY A 397 19.42 -11.44 4.91
N LEU A 398 19.83 -11.06 3.70
CA LEU A 398 21.19 -10.64 3.35
C LEU A 398 21.06 -9.38 2.50
N GLU A 399 21.84 -8.38 2.81
CA GLU A 399 21.97 -7.16 2.00
C GLU A 399 23.43 -6.95 1.59
N ILE A 400 23.62 -6.59 0.34
CA ILE A 400 24.92 -6.22 -0.24
C ILE A 400 24.74 -4.90 -0.96
N GLU A 401 25.59 -3.94 -0.65
CA GLU A 401 25.72 -2.67 -1.35
C GLU A 401 27.17 -2.46 -1.74
N SER A 402 27.40 -2.11 -3.00
CA SER A 402 28.73 -1.90 -3.52
C SER A 402 28.77 -0.71 -4.49
N ARG A 403 29.83 0.08 -4.39
CA ARG A 403 30.18 1.13 -5.36
C ARG A 403 31.65 1.02 -5.69
N PHE A 404 31.97 0.85 -6.98
CA PHE A 404 33.30 0.63 -7.48
C PHE A 404 33.71 1.67 -8.55
N ALA A 405 34.68 2.50 -8.24
CA ALA A 405 35.34 3.35 -9.23
C ALA A 405 36.27 2.49 -10.11
N ALA A 406 35.71 1.88 -11.16
CA ALA A 406 36.40 0.94 -12.03
C ALA A 406 37.56 1.64 -12.79
N THR A 407 37.29 2.88 -13.22
CA THR A 407 38.29 3.81 -13.77
C THR A 407 38.02 5.22 -13.26
N ASP A 408 38.84 6.21 -13.65
CA ASP A 408 38.58 7.62 -13.35
C ASP A 408 37.27 8.12 -14.01
N ASP A 409 36.86 7.49 -15.10
CA ASP A 409 35.71 7.87 -15.90
C ASP A 409 34.48 6.97 -15.63
N LEU A 410 34.61 5.79 -14.98
CA LEU A 410 33.57 4.80 -14.82
C LEU A 410 33.35 4.39 -13.36
N THR A 411 32.18 4.59 -12.87
CA THR A 411 31.70 4.05 -11.57
C THR A 411 30.61 3.02 -11.79
N LEU A 412 30.75 1.88 -11.13
CA LEU A 412 29.75 0.81 -11.09
C LEU A 412 29.11 0.75 -9.69
N GLY A 413 27.80 0.59 -9.63
CA GLY A 413 27.07 0.33 -8.40
C GLY A 413 26.36 -1.00 -8.47
N PHE A 414 26.33 -1.75 -7.38
CA PHE A 414 25.57 -3.00 -7.27
C PHE A 414 24.90 -3.07 -5.91
N THR A 415 23.60 -3.39 -5.92
CA THR A 415 22.84 -3.70 -4.70
C THR A 415 22.14 -5.04 -4.86
N TYR A 416 22.06 -5.80 -3.78
CA TYR A 416 21.32 -7.03 -3.72
C TYR A 416 20.68 -7.18 -2.34
N ALA A 417 19.41 -7.57 -2.29
CA ALA A 417 18.74 -7.95 -1.08
C ALA A 417 18.02 -9.30 -1.24
N LEU A 418 18.23 -10.17 -0.26
CA LEU A 418 17.46 -11.39 -0.02
C LEU A 418 16.58 -11.14 1.20
N ALA A 419 15.27 -11.33 1.07
CA ALA A 419 14.31 -11.28 2.18
C ALA A 419 13.46 -12.56 2.17
N ASP A 420 13.87 -13.57 2.92
CA ASP A 420 13.15 -14.82 3.07
C ASP A 420 12.13 -14.70 4.20
N THR A 421 10.88 -14.45 3.82
CA THR A 421 9.75 -14.20 4.73
C THR A 421 8.91 -15.44 4.89
N LYS A 422 8.37 -15.69 6.09
CA LYS A 422 7.36 -16.72 6.31
C LYS A 422 6.52 -16.45 7.54
N PHE A 423 5.26 -16.84 7.49
CA PHE A 423 4.42 -16.94 8.66
C PHE A 423 4.88 -18.11 9.55
N THR A 424 5.03 -17.87 10.85
CA THR A 424 5.37 -18.88 11.86
C THR A 424 4.15 -19.34 12.63
N ASN A 425 3.08 -18.52 12.61
CA ASN A 425 1.78 -18.78 13.19
C ASN A 425 0.73 -18.07 12.34
N GLY A 426 -0.54 -18.46 12.42
CA GLY A 426 -1.65 -17.73 11.81
C GLY A 426 -2.66 -18.61 11.08
N ILE A 427 -3.88 -18.09 11.05
CA ILE A 427 -5.05 -18.68 10.39
C ILE A 427 -5.73 -17.61 9.56
N ASP A 428 -6.15 -17.96 8.36
CA ASP A 428 -6.90 -17.09 7.47
C ASP A 428 -8.16 -17.79 6.95
N ASP A 429 -9.30 -17.10 7.00
CA ASP A 429 -10.60 -17.65 6.63
C ASP A 429 -10.66 -18.06 5.16
N PHE A 430 -10.01 -17.31 4.27
CA PHE A 430 -9.97 -17.65 2.86
C PHE A 430 -9.01 -18.80 2.56
N GLN A 431 -7.91 -18.91 3.30
CA GLN A 431 -7.07 -20.10 3.25
C GLN A 431 -7.87 -21.34 3.63
N PHE A 432 -8.71 -21.24 4.66
CA PHE A 432 -9.62 -22.31 5.03
C PHE A 432 -10.61 -22.63 3.91
N GLN A 433 -11.23 -21.64 3.30
CA GLN A 433 -12.16 -21.85 2.17
C GLN A 433 -11.47 -22.52 0.98
N ILE A 434 -10.25 -22.09 0.64
CA ILE A 434 -9.45 -22.72 -0.44
C ILE A 434 -9.19 -24.18 -0.12
N THR A 435 -8.82 -24.51 1.10
CA THR A 435 -8.43 -25.88 1.51
C THR A 435 -9.61 -26.78 1.80
N SER A 436 -10.75 -26.24 2.23
CA SER A 436 -11.95 -26.97 2.60
C SER A 436 -12.94 -27.23 1.46
N GLY A 437 -12.63 -26.74 0.24
CA GLY A 437 -13.57 -26.86 -0.88
C GLY A 437 -14.73 -25.86 -0.83
N GLY A 438 -14.58 -24.73 -0.15
CA GLY A 438 -15.59 -23.68 -0.07
C GLY A 438 -16.38 -23.65 1.24
N GLY A 439 -15.96 -24.40 2.27
CA GLY A 439 -16.56 -24.33 3.60
C GLY A 439 -16.31 -22.99 4.29
N ILE A 440 -17.15 -22.63 5.25
CA ILE A 440 -16.89 -21.50 6.16
C ILE A 440 -15.98 -21.97 7.27
N PHE A 441 -15.03 -21.12 7.62
CA PHE A 441 -14.25 -21.32 8.84
C PHE A 441 -15.18 -21.32 10.07
N ASN A 442 -15.16 -22.41 10.82
CA ASN A 442 -15.85 -22.50 12.09
C ASN A 442 -14.81 -22.47 13.21
N PRO A 443 -14.67 -21.35 13.94
CA PRO A 443 -13.69 -21.24 15.01
C PRO A 443 -13.95 -22.23 16.17
N ALA A 444 -15.18 -22.74 16.30
CA ALA A 444 -15.51 -23.77 17.30
C ALA A 444 -15.04 -25.18 16.87
N ASN A 445 -14.78 -25.42 15.59
CA ASN A 445 -14.23 -26.69 15.09
C ASN A 445 -13.25 -26.45 13.93
N PRO A 446 -12.09 -25.87 14.21
CA PRO A 446 -11.12 -25.46 13.19
C PRO A 446 -10.43 -26.65 12.49
N THR A 447 -10.54 -27.85 13.01
CA THR A 447 -9.82 -29.05 12.54
C THR A 447 -10.73 -30.08 11.87
N ASP A 448 -11.91 -29.69 11.38
CA ASP A 448 -12.84 -30.63 10.73
C ASP A 448 -12.14 -31.34 9.54
N PRO A 449 -11.82 -32.64 9.67
CA PRO A 449 -11.08 -33.38 8.66
C PRO A 449 -11.88 -33.60 7.37
N ALA A 450 -13.21 -33.55 7.42
CA ALA A 450 -14.08 -33.69 6.26
C ALA A 450 -13.96 -32.52 5.27
N ARG A 451 -13.36 -31.42 5.72
CA ARG A 451 -13.16 -30.19 4.94
C ARG A 451 -11.71 -29.91 4.60
N ASN A 452 -10.81 -30.83 4.89
CA ASN A 452 -9.38 -30.68 4.68
C ASN A 452 -8.96 -31.31 3.34
N LEU A 453 -9.05 -30.55 2.25
CA LEU A 453 -8.66 -31.04 0.92
C LEU A 453 -7.14 -31.02 0.67
N ASN A 454 -6.36 -30.21 1.40
CA ASN A 454 -4.92 -29.99 1.15
C ASN A 454 -4.05 -30.16 2.39
N GLY A 455 -4.50 -30.87 3.41
CA GLY A 455 -3.74 -31.07 4.64
C GLY A 455 -3.65 -29.87 5.58
N ARG A 456 -4.30 -28.74 5.22
CA ARG A 456 -4.35 -27.50 6.03
C ARG A 456 -5.76 -27.23 6.54
N GLY A 457 -6.39 -28.21 7.15
CA GLY A 457 -7.81 -28.25 7.50
C GLY A 457 -8.33 -27.11 8.38
N ASN A 458 -7.42 -26.36 9.01
CA ASN A 458 -7.78 -25.25 9.88
C ASN A 458 -7.52 -23.86 9.25
N GLY A 459 -7.22 -23.78 7.96
CA GLY A 459 -6.88 -22.51 7.30
C GLY A 459 -5.49 -21.97 7.63
N SER A 460 -4.59 -22.81 8.15
CA SER A 460 -3.22 -22.40 8.51
C SER A 460 -2.46 -21.80 7.34
N ILE A 461 -1.84 -20.62 7.59
CA ILE A 461 -0.94 -19.94 6.67
C ILE A 461 0.54 -20.16 7.01
N VAL A 462 0.82 -20.97 8.01
CA VAL A 462 2.19 -21.28 8.46
C VAL A 462 3.05 -21.79 7.31
N GLY A 463 4.25 -21.21 7.17
CA GLY A 463 5.19 -21.51 6.10
C GLY A 463 4.95 -20.72 4.79
N ASN A 464 3.83 -20.03 4.64
CA ASN A 464 3.60 -19.15 3.50
C ASN A 464 4.49 -17.89 3.62
N PRO A 465 5.09 -17.39 2.53
CA PRO A 465 5.76 -16.10 2.52
C PRO A 465 4.76 -14.94 2.66
N PHE A 466 5.25 -13.79 3.09
CA PHE A 466 4.43 -12.60 3.22
C PHE A 466 3.93 -12.11 1.87
N PRO A 467 2.70 -11.58 1.80
CA PRO A 467 2.18 -11.00 0.57
C PRO A 467 2.98 -9.77 0.16
N LEU A 468 3.08 -9.55 -1.15
CA LEU A 468 3.74 -8.43 -1.80
C LEU A 468 5.25 -8.29 -1.49
N ALA A 469 5.84 -9.22 -0.77
CA ALA A 469 7.27 -9.29 -0.51
C ALA A 469 8.01 -10.02 -1.63
N ALA A 470 8.98 -9.35 -2.25
CA ALA A 470 9.89 -9.98 -3.19
C ALA A 470 11.01 -10.67 -2.43
N LYS A 471 11.28 -11.96 -2.73
CA LYS A 471 12.38 -12.69 -2.08
C LYS A 471 13.75 -12.16 -2.50
N HIS A 472 13.91 -11.77 -3.75
CA HIS A 472 15.16 -11.25 -4.32
C HIS A 472 14.92 -9.93 -5.01
N THR A 473 15.74 -8.94 -4.68
CA THR A 473 15.86 -7.70 -5.43
C THR A 473 17.33 -7.43 -5.72
N ALA A 474 17.63 -6.89 -6.90
CA ALA A 474 18.97 -6.51 -7.28
C ALA A 474 18.96 -5.25 -8.14
N SER A 475 19.98 -4.43 -8.06
CA SER A 475 20.22 -3.40 -9.05
C SER A 475 21.68 -3.30 -9.44
N LEU A 476 21.94 -2.93 -10.69
CA LEU A 476 23.25 -2.63 -11.24
C LEU A 476 23.16 -1.25 -11.87
N THR A 477 24.10 -0.37 -11.53
CA THR A 477 24.24 0.94 -12.15
C THR A 477 25.61 1.10 -12.78
N ALA A 478 25.68 1.85 -13.87
CA ALA A 478 26.93 2.23 -14.51
C ALA A 478 26.88 3.72 -14.86
N ASP A 479 27.81 4.48 -14.30
CA ASP A 479 27.97 5.90 -14.52
C ASP A 479 29.32 6.16 -15.19
N TYR A 480 29.28 6.58 -16.44
CA TYR A 480 30.44 6.95 -17.23
C TYR A 480 30.41 8.43 -17.56
N SER A 481 31.51 9.12 -17.29
CA SER A 481 31.65 10.55 -17.59
C SER A 481 33.07 10.92 -17.99
N ARG A 482 33.24 11.38 -19.22
CA ARG A 482 34.59 11.70 -19.79
C ARG A 482 34.58 13.05 -20.49
N PRO A 483 35.64 13.88 -20.30
CA PRO A 483 35.86 15.06 -21.11
C PRO A 483 36.03 14.72 -22.60
N VAL A 484 35.37 15.50 -23.48
CA VAL A 484 35.42 15.36 -24.94
C VAL A 484 35.64 16.74 -25.60
N PHE A 485 35.97 16.76 -26.86
CA PHE A 485 36.13 17.99 -27.67
C PHE A 485 37.05 19.05 -27.04
N GLY A 486 38.20 18.63 -26.49
CA GLY A 486 39.17 19.55 -25.91
C GLY A 486 38.87 20.04 -24.50
N GLY A 487 37.92 19.39 -23.78
CA GLY A 487 37.66 19.60 -22.35
C GLY A 487 36.52 20.55 -22.01
N GLY A 488 35.93 21.25 -23.00
CA GLY A 488 34.78 22.14 -22.75
C GLY A 488 33.44 21.41 -22.64
N TYR A 489 33.42 20.13 -22.96
CA TYR A 489 32.25 19.27 -22.93
C TYR A 489 32.57 17.95 -22.23
N ARG A 490 31.56 17.36 -21.57
CA ARG A 490 31.65 16.02 -21.00
C ARG A 490 30.61 15.13 -21.64
N LEU A 491 31.03 13.99 -22.18
CA LEU A 491 30.12 12.90 -22.53
C LEU A 491 29.70 12.20 -21.21
N TYR A 492 28.43 11.99 -21.00
CA TYR A 492 27.93 11.17 -19.91
C TYR A 492 27.07 10.01 -20.43
N VAL A 493 27.19 8.87 -19.77
CA VAL A 493 26.31 7.72 -19.94
C VAL A 493 25.96 7.20 -18.55
N ASN A 494 24.67 7.21 -18.22
CA ASN A 494 24.16 6.60 -17.01
C ASN A 494 23.25 5.45 -17.39
N SER A 495 23.37 4.30 -16.76
CA SER A 495 22.51 3.14 -16.98
C SER A 495 22.17 2.50 -15.65
N ASP A 496 20.93 2.04 -15.54
CA ASP A 496 20.45 1.25 -14.43
C ASP A 496 19.73 0.00 -14.93
N LEU A 497 19.96 -1.11 -14.23
CA LEU A 497 19.26 -2.37 -14.43
C LEU A 497 18.75 -2.83 -13.06
N SER A 498 17.44 -3.04 -12.93
CA SER A 498 16.83 -3.48 -11.68
C SER A 498 16.02 -4.76 -11.88
N TYR A 499 16.22 -5.71 -10.98
CA TYR A 499 15.51 -6.97 -10.92
C TYR A 499 14.68 -7.08 -9.64
N THR A 500 13.46 -7.56 -9.77
CA THR A 500 12.57 -7.92 -8.65
C THR A 500 11.99 -9.30 -8.93
N SER A 501 12.13 -10.24 -7.99
CA SER A 501 11.52 -11.54 -8.10
C SER A 501 9.99 -11.48 -7.98
N LYS A 502 9.30 -12.54 -8.37
CA LYS A 502 7.85 -12.67 -8.20
C LYS A 502 7.40 -12.36 -6.77
N LYS A 503 6.19 -11.81 -6.62
CA LYS A 503 5.57 -11.50 -5.34
C LYS A 503 4.20 -12.16 -5.25
N ASN A 504 3.95 -12.92 -4.20
CA ASN A 504 2.60 -13.42 -3.92
C ASN A 504 1.68 -12.26 -3.56
N ILE A 505 0.44 -12.27 -4.03
CA ILE A 505 -0.47 -11.13 -3.83
C ILE A 505 -1.23 -11.18 -2.51
N GLN A 506 -1.33 -12.35 -1.89
CA GLN A 506 -2.05 -12.56 -0.62
C GLN A 506 -1.41 -13.71 0.17
N VAL A 507 -1.83 -13.86 1.42
CA VAL A 507 -1.35 -14.88 2.36
C VAL A 507 -1.54 -16.33 1.86
N HIS A 508 -2.45 -16.57 0.93
CA HIS A 508 -2.75 -17.91 0.38
C HIS A 508 -1.71 -18.43 -0.60
N ASN A 509 -0.87 -17.55 -1.18
CA ASN A 509 0.17 -17.88 -2.16
C ASN A 509 -0.31 -18.62 -3.43
N THR A 510 -1.57 -18.42 -3.82
CA THR A 510 -2.12 -19.05 -5.02
C THR A 510 -1.79 -18.26 -6.27
N ALA A 511 -1.78 -16.93 -6.19
CA ALA A 511 -1.50 -16.05 -7.32
C ALA A 511 -0.32 -15.10 -7.00
N TYR A 512 0.43 -14.74 -8.02
CA TYR A 512 1.64 -13.93 -7.89
C TYR A 512 1.86 -13.04 -9.11
N THR A 513 2.55 -11.91 -8.92
CA THR A 513 3.06 -11.09 -10.03
C THR A 513 4.27 -11.77 -10.64
N GLY A 514 4.52 -11.58 -11.93
CA GLY A 514 5.75 -11.99 -12.58
C GLY A 514 6.99 -11.35 -11.94
N SER A 515 8.15 -11.93 -12.18
CA SER A 515 9.42 -11.22 -11.92
C SER A 515 9.59 -10.10 -12.94
N ALA A 516 10.27 -9.03 -12.55
CA ALA A 516 10.48 -7.86 -13.38
C ALA A 516 11.96 -7.56 -13.56
N LEU A 517 12.37 -7.26 -14.79
CA LEU A 517 13.70 -6.73 -15.14
C LEU A 517 13.52 -5.41 -15.88
N LEU A 518 13.93 -4.32 -15.25
CA LEU A 518 13.79 -2.99 -15.80
C LEU A 518 15.16 -2.42 -16.15
N MET A 519 15.26 -1.76 -17.30
CA MET A 519 16.47 -1.06 -17.73
C MET A 519 16.15 0.40 -18.02
N GLY A 520 16.93 1.29 -17.44
CA GLY A 520 16.99 2.70 -17.77
C GLY A 520 18.35 3.07 -18.35
N ALA A 521 18.39 4.07 -19.23
CA ALA A 521 19.64 4.64 -19.70
C ALA A 521 19.49 6.13 -20.05
N ARG A 522 20.58 6.87 -19.89
CA ARG A 522 20.72 8.24 -20.36
C ARG A 522 22.08 8.39 -21.04
N VAL A 523 22.10 9.12 -22.16
CA VAL A 523 23.35 9.46 -22.86
C VAL A 523 23.26 10.88 -23.36
N GLY A 524 24.31 11.64 -23.18
CA GLY A 524 24.30 13.03 -23.62
C GLY A 524 25.61 13.74 -23.38
N ILE A 525 25.56 15.04 -23.58
CA ILE A 525 26.70 15.95 -23.40
C ILE A 525 26.31 17.02 -22.39
N GLU A 526 27.23 17.38 -21.53
CA GLU A 526 27.06 18.44 -20.55
C GLU A 526 28.25 19.40 -20.52
N THR A 527 27.97 20.63 -20.07
CA THR A 527 28.95 21.67 -19.72
C THR A 527 28.63 22.14 -18.29
N ASP A 528 29.34 23.16 -17.81
CA ASP A 528 29.04 23.75 -16.48
C ASP A 528 27.61 24.31 -16.37
N ASN A 529 27.05 24.78 -17.49
CA ASN A 529 25.78 25.50 -17.50
C ASN A 529 24.62 24.71 -18.12
N TRP A 530 24.86 23.73 -18.96
CA TRP A 530 23.79 22.99 -19.60
C TRP A 530 24.11 21.51 -19.77
N ARG A 531 23.05 20.72 -19.82
CA ARG A 531 23.07 19.28 -20.07
C ARG A 531 21.98 18.95 -21.09
N ALA A 532 22.36 18.25 -22.15
CA ALA A 532 21.42 17.79 -23.17
C ALA A 532 21.66 16.31 -23.49
N GLY A 533 20.60 15.57 -23.65
CA GLY A 533 20.75 14.13 -23.94
C GLY A 533 19.43 13.42 -24.19
N PHE A 534 19.58 12.16 -24.53
CA PHE A 534 18.50 11.20 -24.66
C PHE A 534 18.34 10.40 -23.38
N TYR A 535 17.11 10.08 -23.02
CA TYR A 535 16.83 9.12 -21.96
C TYR A 535 15.85 8.04 -22.45
N GLY A 536 16.01 6.86 -21.87
CA GLY A 536 15.05 5.77 -22.00
C GLY A 536 14.72 5.20 -20.63
N ARG A 537 13.45 4.86 -20.41
CA ARG A 537 12.96 4.15 -19.24
C ARG A 537 12.24 2.91 -19.68
N ASN A 538 12.36 1.84 -18.88
CA ASN A 538 11.81 0.54 -19.23
C ASN A 538 12.20 0.12 -20.66
N LEU A 539 13.48 0.21 -21.00
CA LEU A 539 14.00 -0.08 -22.34
C LEU A 539 13.76 -1.53 -22.79
N LEU A 540 13.65 -2.45 -21.83
CA LEU A 540 13.34 -3.87 -22.08
C LEU A 540 11.85 -4.13 -22.32
N ASP A 541 11.01 -3.10 -22.20
CA ASP A 541 9.55 -3.17 -22.37
C ASP A 541 8.90 -4.20 -21.43
N GLU A 542 9.40 -4.24 -20.20
CA GLU A 542 8.89 -5.11 -19.14
C GLU A 542 7.44 -4.76 -18.81
N SER A 543 6.54 -5.73 -18.87
CA SER A 543 5.10 -5.52 -18.73
C SER A 543 4.46 -6.20 -17.51
N SER A 544 5.24 -6.95 -16.71
CA SER A 544 4.69 -7.63 -15.52
C SER A 544 3.94 -6.68 -14.60
N ALA A 545 2.88 -7.16 -13.94
CA ALA A 545 2.10 -6.37 -13.00
C ALA A 545 2.99 -5.84 -11.85
N VAL A 546 2.83 -4.56 -11.51
CA VAL A 546 3.57 -3.94 -10.38
C VAL A 546 3.13 -4.52 -9.05
N GLY A 547 1.84 -4.76 -8.91
CA GLY A 547 1.17 -5.36 -7.77
C GLY A 547 -0.24 -5.76 -8.16
N ALA A 548 -0.87 -6.56 -7.33
CA ALA A 548 -2.25 -6.94 -7.53
C ALA A 548 -2.92 -7.28 -6.19
N THR A 549 -4.24 -7.24 -6.18
CA THR A 549 -5.05 -7.67 -5.05
C THR A 549 -6.19 -8.54 -5.55
N ARG A 550 -6.60 -9.51 -4.74
CA ARG A 550 -7.77 -10.32 -5.02
C ARG A 550 -8.99 -9.61 -4.48
N TRP A 551 -10.05 -9.57 -5.29
CA TRP A 551 -11.28 -8.89 -4.95
C TRP A 551 -12.49 -9.63 -5.51
N LEU A 552 -13.67 -9.04 -5.35
CA LEU A 552 -14.91 -9.54 -5.94
C LEU A 552 -14.81 -9.57 -7.47
N HIS A 553 -15.48 -10.52 -8.07
CA HIS A 553 -15.72 -10.50 -9.50
C HIS A 553 -16.75 -9.44 -9.83
N SER A 554 -16.33 -8.31 -10.35
CA SER A 554 -17.16 -7.12 -10.54
C SER A 554 -18.36 -7.35 -11.45
N TYR A 555 -18.25 -8.19 -12.45
CA TYR A 555 -19.37 -8.53 -13.36
C TYR A 555 -20.56 -9.20 -12.67
N LEU A 556 -20.39 -9.68 -11.44
CA LEU A 556 -21.43 -10.37 -10.69
C LEU A 556 -22.01 -9.51 -9.57
N PHE A 557 -21.43 -8.34 -9.32
CA PHE A 557 -21.86 -7.49 -8.23
C PHE A 557 -23.23 -6.86 -8.53
N GLY A 558 -24.20 -7.08 -7.65
CA GLY A 558 -25.51 -6.45 -7.74
C GLY A 558 -26.53 -7.12 -8.66
N ILE A 559 -26.22 -8.28 -9.26
CA ILE A 559 -27.19 -9.05 -10.03
C ILE A 559 -28.07 -9.87 -9.06
N PRO A 560 -29.41 -9.64 -8.99
CA PRO A 560 -30.26 -10.41 -8.09
C PRO A 560 -30.32 -11.88 -8.47
N ALA A 561 -30.47 -12.77 -7.48
CA ALA A 561 -30.60 -14.22 -7.69
C ALA A 561 -31.75 -14.62 -8.63
N THR A 562 -32.74 -13.73 -8.82
CA THR A 562 -33.89 -13.91 -9.72
C THR A 562 -33.65 -13.41 -11.15
N ALA A 563 -32.50 -12.81 -11.45
CA ALA A 563 -32.17 -12.39 -12.80
C ALA A 563 -31.94 -13.65 -13.66
N GLY A 564 -32.70 -13.80 -14.71
CA GLY A 564 -32.62 -14.96 -15.60
C GLY A 564 -31.28 -15.09 -16.36
N PRO A 565 -31.19 -16.00 -17.33
CA PRO A 565 -29.94 -16.34 -18.04
C PRO A 565 -29.20 -15.19 -18.71
N ALA A 566 -29.88 -14.06 -18.95
CA ALA A 566 -29.27 -12.85 -19.52
C ALA A 566 -28.34 -12.08 -18.54
N ALA A 567 -28.28 -12.49 -17.29
CA ALA A 567 -27.44 -11.86 -16.27
C ALA A 567 -26.00 -12.41 -16.24
N THR A 568 -25.70 -13.41 -17.03
CA THR A 568 -24.35 -13.97 -17.13
C THR A 568 -23.52 -13.16 -18.11
N LEU A 569 -22.80 -12.19 -17.62
CA LEU A 569 -21.81 -11.43 -18.40
C LEU A 569 -20.50 -12.20 -18.57
N ASP A 570 -20.26 -13.22 -17.76
CA ASP A 570 -19.17 -14.15 -17.92
C ASP A 570 -19.70 -15.42 -18.61
N PRO A 571 -19.29 -15.67 -19.87
CA PRO A 571 -19.76 -16.83 -20.64
C PRO A 571 -19.39 -18.19 -20.00
N GLY A 572 -18.54 -18.19 -19.00
CA GLY A 572 -18.15 -19.38 -18.22
C GLY A 572 -19.02 -19.63 -16.98
N LEU A 573 -19.96 -18.75 -16.64
CA LEU A 573 -20.76 -18.87 -15.42
C LEU A 573 -22.19 -19.32 -15.75
N PRO A 574 -22.70 -20.39 -15.13
CA PRO A 574 -24.09 -20.79 -15.29
C PRO A 574 -25.06 -19.77 -14.65
N SER A 575 -26.24 -19.62 -15.22
CA SER A 575 -27.26 -18.65 -14.81
C SER A 575 -27.75 -18.79 -13.35
N THR A 576 -27.47 -19.93 -12.73
CA THR A 576 -27.77 -20.21 -11.32
C THR A 576 -26.70 -19.71 -10.35
N ALA A 577 -25.60 -19.19 -10.90
CA ALA A 577 -24.42 -18.79 -10.12
C ALA A 577 -24.57 -17.54 -9.26
N VAL A 578 -25.74 -16.96 -9.24
CA VAL A 578 -26.03 -15.63 -8.71
C VAL A 578 -25.95 -15.53 -7.17
N ALA A 579 -26.00 -16.66 -6.47
CA ALA A 579 -25.93 -16.66 -5.00
C ALA A 579 -24.51 -16.59 -4.43
N ALA A 580 -23.51 -16.47 -5.28
CA ALA A 580 -22.10 -16.65 -4.89
C ALA A 580 -21.27 -15.38 -4.87
N TYR A 581 -21.87 -14.27 -4.63
CA TYR A 581 -21.18 -12.97 -4.55
C TYR A 581 -20.15 -12.83 -3.44
N SER A 582 -20.06 -13.82 -2.58
CA SER A 582 -19.33 -13.71 -1.34
C SER A 582 -17.84 -14.04 -1.40
N LEU A 583 -17.35 -14.58 -2.52
CA LEU A 583 -15.95 -15.00 -2.61
C LEU A 583 -15.15 -14.12 -3.57
N PRO A 584 -13.97 -13.65 -3.14
CA PRO A 584 -13.10 -12.85 -4.01
C PRO A 584 -12.59 -13.71 -5.17
N ARG A 585 -13.05 -13.42 -6.38
CA ARG A 585 -12.74 -14.18 -7.59
C ARG A 585 -12.03 -13.38 -8.64
N GLY A 586 -12.14 -12.08 -8.58
CA GLY A 586 -11.42 -11.16 -9.45
C GLY A 586 -10.04 -10.84 -8.89
N ILE A 587 -9.17 -10.40 -9.75
CA ILE A 587 -7.88 -9.82 -9.40
C ILE A 587 -7.82 -8.46 -10.06
N PHE A 588 -7.54 -7.43 -9.27
CA PHE A 588 -7.17 -6.12 -9.76
C PHE A 588 -5.66 -6.00 -9.76
N GLY A 589 -5.08 -5.76 -10.93
CA GLY A 589 -3.65 -5.61 -11.10
C GLY A 589 -3.31 -4.21 -11.60
N THR A 590 -2.17 -3.69 -11.16
CA THR A 590 -1.66 -2.39 -11.61
C THR A 590 -0.65 -2.63 -12.73
N LEU A 591 -0.87 -1.98 -13.87
CA LEU A 591 0.07 -1.99 -14.98
C LEU A 591 1.34 -1.23 -14.66
N ARG A 592 2.41 -1.69 -15.26
CA ARG A 592 3.68 -0.97 -15.32
C ARG A 592 3.63 0.07 -16.45
N ARG A 593 4.37 1.17 -16.29
CA ARG A 593 4.56 2.11 -17.39
C ARG A 593 5.34 1.44 -18.52
N GLU A 594 4.85 1.57 -19.74
CA GLU A 594 5.51 1.10 -20.95
C GLU A 594 6.86 1.79 -21.17
N ARG A 595 7.62 1.30 -22.15
CA ARG A 595 8.87 1.92 -22.58
C ARG A 595 8.68 3.38 -22.96
N GLN A 596 9.52 4.22 -22.40
CA GLN A 596 9.55 5.65 -22.70
C GLN A 596 10.93 6.04 -23.24
N ILE A 597 10.94 6.83 -24.29
CA ILE A 597 12.15 7.44 -24.86
C ILE A 597 11.89 8.92 -25.01
N GLY A 598 12.86 9.75 -24.65
CA GLY A 598 12.71 11.20 -24.73
C GLY A 598 14.02 11.94 -24.78
N LEU A 599 13.91 13.25 -24.93
CA LEU A 599 15.00 14.21 -24.87
C LEU A 599 14.92 14.98 -23.55
N GLU A 600 16.07 15.27 -22.98
CA GLU A 600 16.18 16.18 -21.85
C GLU A 600 17.13 17.34 -22.17
N LEU A 601 16.74 18.53 -21.75
CA LEU A 601 17.58 19.72 -21.78
C LEU A 601 17.46 20.42 -20.43
N ASN A 602 18.58 20.57 -19.75
CA ASN A 602 18.65 21.29 -18.49
C ASN A 602 19.62 22.45 -18.64
N TYR A 603 19.23 23.62 -18.14
CA TYR A 603 20.08 24.80 -18.11
C TYR A 603 20.13 25.35 -16.68
N LYS A 604 21.36 25.67 -16.23
CA LYS A 604 21.61 26.24 -14.92
C LYS A 604 22.01 27.71 -15.11
N PHE A 605 21.22 28.60 -14.53
CA PHE A 605 21.45 30.04 -14.55
C PHE A 605 22.55 30.45 -13.59
#